data_22945c4931d8fa0de8b8c1a98c89615d
#
_entry.id   22945c4931d8fa0de8b8c1a98c89615d
#
_cell.length_a   1.000
_cell.length_b   1.000
_cell.length_c   1.000
_cell.angle_alpha   90.00
_cell.angle_beta   90.00
_cell.angle_gamma   90.00
#
_symmetry.space_group_name_H-M   'P 1'
#
loop_
_entity.id
_entity.type
_entity.pdbx_description
1 polymer ?
#
loop_
_entity_poly.entity_id
_entity_poly.type
_entity_poly.pdbx_seq_one_letter_code
_entity_poly.pdbx_strand_id
1 'polypeptide(L)'
;MSTRVSQRSLRFTESVIREMTRLCQQHNGVNLAQGFPDFPAPELLKQAAAAALQADINQYAITWGAKRLRDALIEKTRVFTGLEYDPETDVTVCCGSTECMAAVMLALVDPGDEVIVFEPFYENYGPDAILCGANPRFVRLREPDWHFDPAELEAAFTNRTRAIVVNTPNNPTGKVFSRAELEAIAALCRRWNVVAVTDEIYEHILYDGERHVSMASLEGMRERTVAVSGASKTYSVTGWRVGWCLAPAALTGAIRKVHDFLTVGAPAPLQEGVAAALALPVEYYTQLADRYRERREFLVPALEAAGFRTFRPRGAYYVMTDISEFGFPDDVAFARHLVSEVGVAAVPGSSFYSDPAGGRQRLRFHFARRRETLEGAVERLGRLRSRSRNA
;
A
#
# COMPACT_ATOMS: atom_id res chain seq x y z
N MET A 1 -23.16 26.84 20.17
CA MET A 1 -23.13 26.76 18.67
C MET A 1 -22.32 25.52 18.31
N SER A 2 -22.90 24.57 17.57
CA SER A 2 -22.14 23.41 17.09
C SER A 2 -21.23 23.88 15.96
N THR A 3 -19.94 23.54 16.03
CA THR A 3 -18.98 23.83 14.97
C THR A 3 -19.38 23.05 13.70
N ARG A 4 -19.58 23.76 12.58
CA ARG A 4 -19.96 23.14 11.32
C ARG A 4 -18.72 22.55 10.65
N VAL A 5 -18.69 21.23 10.47
CA VAL A 5 -17.67 20.50 9.71
C VAL A 5 -18.15 20.11 8.32
N SER A 6 -17.25 19.78 7.42
CA SER A 6 -17.56 19.33 6.06
C SER A 6 -18.32 18.00 6.09
N GLN A 7 -19.38 17.86 5.28
CA GLN A 7 -20.09 16.59 5.11
C GLN A 7 -19.19 15.47 4.58
N ARG A 8 -18.13 15.79 3.82
CA ARG A 8 -17.17 14.81 3.31
C ARG A 8 -16.40 14.15 4.45
N SER A 9 -15.92 14.93 5.45
CA SER A 9 -15.14 14.41 6.58
C SER A 9 -15.98 13.53 7.53
N LEU A 10 -17.30 13.58 7.45
CA LEU A 10 -18.20 12.72 8.23
C LEU A 10 -18.43 11.33 7.60
N ARG A 11 -17.95 11.11 6.37
CA ARG A 11 -18.16 9.86 5.61
C ARG A 11 -17.07 8.82 5.85
N PHE A 12 -16.01 9.15 6.58
CA PHE A 12 -14.93 8.23 6.97
C PHE A 12 -14.45 8.55 8.39
N THR A 13 -13.82 7.56 9.02
CA THR A 13 -13.31 7.63 10.39
C THR A 13 -11.81 7.86 10.42
N GLU A 14 -11.24 8.09 11.61
CA GLU A 14 -9.79 8.05 11.80
C GLU A 14 -9.23 6.65 11.44
N SER A 15 -7.98 6.61 11.01
CA SER A 15 -7.27 5.37 10.67
C SER A 15 -7.23 4.40 11.85
N VAL A 16 -7.81 3.21 11.67
CA VAL A 16 -7.80 2.14 12.67
C VAL A 16 -6.37 1.62 12.92
N ILE A 17 -5.50 1.65 11.91
CA ILE A 17 -4.08 1.29 12.06
C ILE A 17 -3.40 2.21 13.09
N ARG A 18 -3.71 3.51 13.08
CA ARG A 18 -3.15 4.47 14.05
C ARG A 18 -3.74 4.30 15.44
N GLU A 19 -5.03 4.00 15.55
CA GLU A 19 -5.68 3.66 16.83
C GLU A 19 -4.98 2.46 17.48
N MET A 20 -4.79 1.38 16.74
CA MET A 20 -4.11 0.18 17.22
C MET A 20 -2.65 0.44 17.61
N THR A 21 -1.97 1.36 16.93
CA THR A 21 -0.61 1.78 17.30
C THR A 21 -0.59 2.51 18.65
N ARG A 22 -1.52 3.44 18.87
CA ARG A 22 -1.63 4.16 20.17
C ARG A 22 -1.95 3.18 21.31
N LEU A 23 -2.89 2.28 21.09
CA LEU A 23 -3.25 1.25 22.07
C LEU A 23 -2.06 0.34 22.39
N CYS A 24 -1.30 -0.06 21.37
CA CYS A 24 -0.08 -0.85 21.55
C CYS A 24 0.96 -0.15 22.44
N GLN A 25 1.17 1.15 22.23
CA GLN A 25 2.09 1.94 23.04
C GLN A 25 1.64 2.04 24.51
N GLN A 26 0.33 2.22 24.75
CA GLN A 26 -0.23 2.27 26.10
C GLN A 26 -0.01 0.97 26.90
N HIS A 27 0.01 -0.16 26.22
CA HIS A 27 0.21 -1.48 26.82
C HIS A 27 1.65 -2.04 26.70
N ASN A 28 2.63 -1.22 26.24
CA ASN A 28 4.00 -1.68 25.98
C ASN A 28 4.04 -2.95 25.10
N GLY A 29 3.15 -3.02 24.13
CA GLY A 29 2.98 -4.14 23.23
C GLY A 29 4.01 -4.17 22.09
N VAL A 30 4.09 -5.31 21.41
CA VAL A 30 4.80 -5.43 20.13
C VAL A 30 3.85 -5.05 19.00
N ASN A 31 4.20 -4.02 18.24
CA ASN A 31 3.35 -3.49 17.18
C ASN A 31 3.54 -4.28 15.88
N LEU A 32 2.61 -5.19 15.56
CA LEU A 32 2.47 -5.84 14.26
C LEU A 32 1.25 -5.32 13.48
N ALA A 33 0.69 -4.16 13.90
CA ALA A 33 -0.43 -3.50 13.23
C ALA A 33 0.04 -2.53 12.13
N GLN A 34 0.87 -1.55 12.49
CA GLN A 34 1.32 -0.51 11.55
C GLN A 34 2.52 -0.98 10.73
N GLY A 35 2.31 -1.15 9.43
CA GLY A 35 3.27 -1.69 8.48
C GLY A 35 4.39 -0.71 8.12
N PHE A 36 5.40 -0.59 8.97
CA PHE A 36 6.67 0.08 8.67
C PHE A 36 7.83 -0.74 9.23
N PRO A 37 8.99 -0.75 8.53
CA PRO A 37 10.19 -1.43 9.00
C PRO A 37 10.79 -0.80 10.26
N ASP A 38 11.30 -1.62 11.18
CA ASP A 38 12.09 -1.18 12.34
C ASP A 38 13.60 -1.42 12.16
N PHE A 39 14.03 -1.73 10.96
CA PHE A 39 15.42 -1.88 10.55
C PHE A 39 15.86 -0.68 9.69
N PRO A 40 17.20 -0.41 9.65
CA PRO A 40 17.73 0.80 9.01
C PRO A 40 17.51 0.83 7.51
N ALA A 41 17.39 2.06 6.98
CA ALA A 41 17.46 2.33 5.55
C ALA A 41 18.88 2.07 5.01
N PRO A 42 19.04 1.86 3.67
CA PRO A 42 20.35 1.74 3.05
C PRO A 42 21.28 2.93 3.36
N GLU A 43 22.54 2.64 3.64
CA GLU A 43 23.50 3.69 4.03
C GLU A 43 23.72 4.71 2.91
N LEU A 44 23.84 4.24 1.66
CA LEU A 44 24.00 5.08 0.47
C LEU A 44 22.90 6.17 0.38
N LEU A 45 21.65 5.79 0.65
CA LEU A 45 20.51 6.69 0.61
C LEU A 45 20.62 7.79 1.68
N LYS A 46 21.02 7.42 2.91
CA LYS A 46 21.20 8.36 4.03
C LYS A 46 22.36 9.33 3.78
N GLN A 47 23.48 8.81 3.29
CA GLN A 47 24.66 9.61 2.97
C GLN A 47 24.38 10.61 1.84
N ALA A 48 23.68 10.20 0.79
CA ALA A 48 23.32 11.10 -0.31
C ALA A 48 22.38 12.22 0.14
N ALA A 49 21.40 11.92 1.00
CA ALA A 49 20.51 12.92 1.57
C ALA A 49 21.26 13.89 2.52
N ALA A 50 22.17 13.38 3.34
CA ALA A 50 23.00 14.23 4.21
C ALA A 50 23.93 15.15 3.40
N ALA A 51 24.54 14.64 2.33
CA ALA A 51 25.36 15.43 1.43
C ALA A 51 24.53 16.53 0.74
N ALA A 52 23.30 16.23 0.34
CA ALA A 52 22.40 17.24 -0.26
C ALA A 52 22.04 18.36 0.72
N LEU A 53 21.77 18.03 1.99
CA LEU A 53 21.55 19.02 3.04
C LEU A 53 22.78 19.91 3.25
N GLN A 54 23.98 19.34 3.28
CA GLN A 54 25.24 20.09 3.44
C GLN A 54 25.59 20.93 2.23
N ALA A 55 25.13 20.54 1.03
CA ALA A 55 25.29 21.29 -0.22
C ALA A 55 24.21 22.37 -0.43
N ASP A 56 23.43 22.67 0.62
CA ASP A 56 22.35 23.66 0.59
C ASP A 56 21.25 23.38 -0.47
N ILE A 57 21.00 22.12 -0.82
CA ILE A 57 19.85 21.72 -1.64
C ILE A 57 18.58 21.77 -0.77
N ASN A 58 18.25 22.95 -0.25
CA ASN A 58 17.19 23.18 0.74
C ASN A 58 16.01 23.97 0.18
N GLN A 59 16.13 24.50 -1.05
CA GLN A 59 15.06 25.21 -1.72
C GLN A 59 14.16 24.26 -2.50
N TYR A 60 13.04 24.77 -3.00
CA TYR A 60 12.13 23.98 -3.82
C TYR A 60 12.86 23.32 -5.00
N ALA A 61 12.72 22.02 -5.13
CA ALA A 61 12.93 21.40 -6.43
C ALA A 61 11.84 21.89 -7.41
N ILE A 62 12.01 21.63 -8.69
CA ILE A 62 10.88 21.78 -9.62
C ILE A 62 9.71 20.95 -9.09
N THR A 63 8.47 21.46 -9.15
CA THR A 63 7.34 20.92 -8.41
C THR A 63 7.09 19.44 -8.68
N TRP A 64 7.26 18.98 -9.92
CA TRP A 64 7.11 17.58 -10.31
C TRP A 64 8.33 16.67 -10.06
N GLY A 65 9.33 17.18 -9.32
CA GLY A 65 10.47 16.40 -8.83
C GLY A 65 11.82 16.79 -9.38
N ALA A 66 12.87 16.65 -8.58
CA ALA A 66 14.25 16.89 -8.94
C ALA A 66 14.64 16.08 -10.19
N LYS A 67 15.36 16.72 -11.14
CA LYS A 67 15.75 16.07 -12.41
C LYS A 67 16.48 14.75 -12.19
N ARG A 68 17.43 14.71 -11.25
CA ARG A 68 18.19 13.52 -10.93
C ARG A 68 17.31 12.35 -10.49
N LEU A 69 16.27 12.63 -9.69
CA LEU A 69 15.33 11.60 -9.27
C LEU A 69 14.48 11.11 -10.44
N ARG A 70 13.97 12.02 -11.27
CA ARG A 70 13.15 11.65 -12.43
C ARG A 70 13.92 10.78 -13.42
N ASP A 71 15.17 11.15 -13.73
CA ASP A 71 16.05 10.36 -14.61
C ASP A 71 16.30 8.96 -14.02
N ALA A 72 16.59 8.87 -12.70
CA ALA A 72 16.81 7.59 -12.03
C ALA A 72 15.55 6.71 -12.00
N LEU A 73 14.37 7.30 -11.86
CA LEU A 73 13.08 6.58 -11.92
C LEU A 73 12.84 5.96 -13.29
N ILE A 74 13.12 6.68 -14.36
CA ILE A 74 12.94 6.18 -15.73
C ILE A 74 13.89 5.01 -16.00
N GLU A 75 15.16 5.15 -15.62
CA GLU A 75 16.13 4.06 -15.79
C GLU A 75 15.76 2.82 -14.99
N LYS A 76 15.37 2.99 -13.72
CA LYS A 76 14.86 1.87 -12.89
C LYS A 76 13.66 1.20 -13.55
N THR A 77 12.71 1.97 -14.03
CA THR A 77 11.48 1.45 -14.64
C THR A 77 11.80 0.68 -15.93
N ARG A 78 12.67 1.22 -16.76
CA ARG A 78 13.15 0.55 -17.98
C ARG A 78 13.79 -0.80 -17.67
N VAL A 79 14.65 -0.85 -16.65
CA VAL A 79 15.33 -2.09 -16.25
C VAL A 79 14.35 -3.15 -15.70
N PHE A 80 13.40 -2.75 -14.86
CA PHE A 80 12.50 -3.70 -14.17
C PHE A 80 11.28 -4.11 -14.98
N THR A 81 10.73 -3.21 -15.79
CA THR A 81 9.44 -3.45 -16.48
C THR A 81 9.58 -3.46 -18.00
N GLY A 82 10.70 -2.98 -18.54
CA GLY A 82 10.89 -2.75 -19.97
C GLY A 82 10.11 -1.55 -20.52
N LEU A 83 9.42 -0.79 -19.65
CA LEU A 83 8.63 0.37 -20.05
C LEU A 83 9.51 1.61 -20.19
N GLU A 84 9.30 2.32 -21.27
CA GLU A 84 9.95 3.61 -21.53
C GLU A 84 9.01 4.76 -21.19
N TYR A 85 9.51 5.73 -20.42
CA TYR A 85 8.83 6.95 -20.02
C TYR A 85 9.76 8.15 -20.27
N ASP A 86 9.18 9.31 -20.51
CA ASP A 86 9.93 10.56 -20.62
C ASP A 86 10.01 11.22 -19.23
N PRO A 87 11.22 11.48 -18.69
CA PRO A 87 11.38 12.11 -17.39
C PRO A 87 10.81 13.54 -17.32
N GLU A 88 10.64 14.22 -18.46
CA GLU A 88 10.08 15.57 -18.48
C GLU A 88 8.56 15.58 -18.55
N THR A 89 7.91 14.58 -19.13
CA THR A 89 6.46 14.61 -19.38
C THR A 89 5.68 13.55 -18.61
N ASP A 90 6.29 12.43 -18.17
CA ASP A 90 5.57 11.26 -17.70
C ASP A 90 5.73 10.98 -16.19
N VAL A 91 6.50 11.81 -15.46
CA VAL A 91 6.82 11.61 -14.04
C VAL A 91 6.24 12.72 -13.18
N THR A 92 5.64 12.40 -12.06
CA THR A 92 5.34 13.35 -10.98
C THR A 92 5.83 12.78 -9.64
N VAL A 93 6.73 13.51 -8.97
CA VAL A 93 7.22 13.16 -7.62
C VAL A 93 6.39 13.88 -6.58
N CYS A 94 5.85 13.13 -5.62
CA CYS A 94 4.88 13.59 -4.64
C CYS A 94 5.37 13.38 -3.20
N CYS A 95 4.71 13.98 -2.22
CA CYS A 95 4.97 13.78 -0.79
C CYS A 95 4.52 12.39 -0.31
N GLY A 96 5.12 11.34 -0.88
CA GLY A 96 4.79 9.93 -0.70
C GLY A 96 3.63 9.47 -1.58
N SER A 97 3.47 8.15 -1.72
CA SER A 97 2.40 7.55 -2.52
C SER A 97 0.99 7.93 -2.06
N THR A 98 0.81 8.27 -0.79
CA THR A 98 -0.48 8.72 -0.25
C THR A 98 -0.93 10.06 -0.87
N GLU A 99 -0.05 11.06 -0.91
CA GLU A 99 -0.35 12.33 -1.58
C GLU A 99 -0.48 12.13 -3.09
N CYS A 100 0.37 11.29 -3.66
CA CYS A 100 0.30 10.94 -5.07
C CYS A 100 -1.08 10.36 -5.45
N MET A 101 -1.61 9.41 -4.66
CA MET A 101 -2.93 8.84 -4.87
C MET A 101 -4.04 9.90 -4.78
N ALA A 102 -3.97 10.78 -3.78
CA ALA A 102 -4.93 11.89 -3.64
C ALA A 102 -4.86 12.86 -4.82
N ALA A 103 -3.65 13.22 -5.28
CA ALA A 103 -3.46 14.10 -6.43
C ALA A 103 -4.00 13.46 -7.73
N VAL A 104 -3.77 12.16 -7.92
CA VAL A 104 -4.29 11.38 -9.05
C VAL A 104 -5.82 11.37 -9.04
N MET A 105 -6.43 11.06 -7.90
CA MET A 105 -7.89 11.02 -7.77
C MET A 105 -8.51 12.40 -8.05
N LEU A 106 -7.97 13.46 -7.43
CA LEU A 106 -8.45 14.83 -7.65
C LEU A 106 -8.27 15.33 -9.09
N ALA A 107 -7.28 14.81 -9.81
CA ALA A 107 -7.00 15.19 -11.20
C ALA A 107 -7.88 14.46 -12.23
N LEU A 108 -8.36 13.26 -11.89
CA LEU A 108 -8.99 12.36 -12.87
C LEU A 108 -10.48 12.10 -12.61
N VAL A 109 -10.98 12.44 -11.42
CA VAL A 109 -12.32 12.03 -10.96
C VAL A 109 -13.12 13.25 -10.53
N ASP A 110 -14.30 13.44 -11.12
CA ASP A 110 -15.22 14.50 -10.79
C ASP A 110 -16.28 14.06 -9.77
N PRO A 111 -16.93 15.02 -9.08
CA PRO A 111 -18.06 14.71 -8.20
C PRO A 111 -19.18 13.96 -8.93
N GLY A 112 -19.58 12.80 -8.38
CA GLY A 112 -20.63 11.94 -8.94
C GLY A 112 -20.10 10.81 -9.84
N ASP A 113 -18.81 10.85 -10.21
CA ASP A 113 -18.16 9.73 -10.88
C ASP A 113 -18.03 8.50 -9.96
N GLU A 114 -17.71 7.37 -10.53
CA GLU A 114 -17.50 6.11 -9.82
C GLU A 114 -16.04 5.66 -9.93
N VAL A 115 -15.51 5.14 -8.80
CA VAL A 115 -14.17 4.55 -8.70
C VAL A 115 -14.31 3.11 -8.22
N ILE A 116 -13.80 2.16 -8.99
CA ILE A 116 -13.79 0.74 -8.59
C ILE A 116 -12.59 0.51 -7.66
N VAL A 117 -12.84 -0.15 -6.53
CA VAL A 117 -11.83 -0.52 -5.53
C VAL A 117 -12.02 -1.99 -5.17
N PHE A 118 -10.97 -2.78 -5.24
CA PHE A 118 -11.01 -4.16 -4.72
C PHE A 118 -10.97 -4.16 -3.19
N GLU A 119 -11.85 -4.95 -2.54
CA GLU A 119 -11.82 -5.15 -1.09
C GLU A 119 -11.50 -6.61 -0.73
N PRO A 120 -10.68 -6.86 0.32
CA PRO A 120 -10.19 -5.86 1.28
C PRO A 120 -9.15 -4.92 0.67
N PHE A 121 -9.18 -3.64 1.10
CA PHE A 121 -8.41 -2.54 0.52
C PHE A 121 -7.51 -1.86 1.56
N TYR A 122 -6.49 -1.14 1.10
CA TYR A 122 -5.79 -0.20 1.95
C TYR A 122 -6.68 1.01 2.27
N GLU A 123 -6.78 1.35 3.55
CA GLU A 123 -7.79 2.27 4.10
C GLU A 123 -7.86 3.68 3.45
N ASN A 124 -6.89 4.07 2.63
CA ASN A 124 -6.90 5.38 1.96
C ASN A 124 -7.80 5.43 0.70
N TYR A 125 -7.99 4.33 -0.03
CA TYR A 125 -8.62 4.39 -1.36
C TYR A 125 -10.09 4.84 -1.30
N GLY A 126 -10.85 4.38 -0.31
CA GLY A 126 -12.21 4.85 -0.07
C GLY A 126 -12.27 6.35 0.27
N PRO A 127 -11.54 6.82 1.29
CA PRO A 127 -11.42 8.23 1.61
C PRO A 127 -10.95 9.10 0.44
N ASP A 128 -9.97 8.67 -0.35
CA ASP A 128 -9.48 9.44 -1.50
C ASP A 128 -10.62 9.66 -2.53
N ALA A 129 -11.41 8.63 -2.85
CA ALA A 129 -12.57 8.75 -3.72
C ALA A 129 -13.65 9.69 -3.11
N ILE A 130 -13.93 9.56 -1.80
CA ILE A 130 -14.90 10.41 -1.11
C ILE A 130 -14.47 11.89 -1.10
N LEU A 131 -13.18 12.17 -0.91
CA LEU A 131 -12.64 13.53 -0.93
C LEU A 131 -12.82 14.20 -2.28
N CYS A 132 -12.73 13.45 -3.39
CA CYS A 132 -13.02 13.93 -4.74
C CYS A 132 -14.53 14.11 -5.02
N GLY A 133 -15.40 13.61 -4.14
CA GLY A 133 -16.84 13.60 -4.34
C GLY A 133 -17.34 12.44 -5.18
N ALA A 134 -16.50 11.46 -5.45
CA ALA A 134 -16.83 10.24 -6.16
C ALA A 134 -17.58 9.23 -5.28
N ASN A 135 -18.12 8.21 -5.94
CA ASN A 135 -18.78 7.09 -5.33
C ASN A 135 -17.92 5.83 -5.52
N PRO A 136 -17.27 5.31 -4.47
CA PRO A 136 -16.53 4.07 -4.57
C PRO A 136 -17.46 2.88 -4.84
N ARG A 137 -17.06 2.01 -5.77
CA ARG A 137 -17.71 0.73 -6.10
C ARG A 137 -16.76 -0.39 -5.70
N PHE A 138 -17.20 -1.28 -4.83
CA PHE A 138 -16.33 -2.29 -4.27
C PHE A 138 -16.53 -3.63 -4.97
N VAL A 139 -15.41 -4.32 -5.27
CA VAL A 139 -15.37 -5.67 -5.84
C VAL A 139 -14.60 -6.56 -4.88
N ARG A 140 -15.22 -7.67 -4.47
CA ARG A 140 -14.68 -8.51 -3.40
C ARG A 140 -13.59 -9.46 -3.88
N LEU A 141 -12.45 -9.43 -3.20
CA LEU A 141 -11.43 -10.48 -3.24
C LEU A 141 -11.79 -11.57 -2.22
N ARG A 142 -11.79 -12.83 -2.64
CA ARG A 142 -12.24 -13.98 -1.82
C ARG A 142 -11.09 -14.90 -1.46
N GLU A 143 -11.09 -15.30 -0.19
CA GLU A 143 -10.15 -16.30 0.31
C GLU A 143 -10.37 -17.67 -0.37
N PRO A 144 -9.35 -18.56 -0.37
CA PRO A 144 -8.04 -18.40 0.30
C PRO A 144 -6.99 -17.64 -0.52
N ASP A 145 -7.14 -17.52 -1.81
CA ASP A 145 -6.17 -16.97 -2.77
C ASP A 145 -6.52 -15.55 -3.25
N TRP A 146 -7.57 -14.96 -2.67
CA TRP A 146 -7.99 -13.59 -2.91
C TRP A 146 -8.34 -13.30 -4.38
N HIS A 147 -8.99 -14.26 -5.05
CA HIS A 147 -9.52 -14.07 -6.39
C HIS A 147 -10.77 -13.17 -6.37
N PHE A 148 -11.05 -12.50 -7.48
CA PHE A 148 -12.33 -11.81 -7.71
C PHE A 148 -13.20 -12.61 -8.69
N ASP A 149 -14.51 -12.41 -8.61
CA ASP A 149 -15.46 -12.92 -9.58
C ASP A 149 -15.45 -12.00 -10.82
N PRO A 150 -15.12 -12.50 -12.04
CA PRO A 150 -15.14 -11.70 -13.25
C PRO A 150 -16.50 -11.08 -13.57
N ALA A 151 -17.61 -11.74 -13.24
CA ALA A 151 -18.94 -11.20 -13.47
C ALA A 151 -19.26 -10.04 -12.50
N GLU A 152 -18.84 -10.16 -11.23
CA GLU A 152 -18.94 -9.08 -10.25
C GLU A 152 -18.10 -7.86 -10.67
N LEU A 153 -16.88 -8.11 -11.16
CA LEU A 153 -16.02 -7.04 -11.66
C LEU A 153 -16.65 -6.35 -12.87
N GLU A 154 -17.16 -7.10 -13.87
CA GLU A 154 -17.81 -6.53 -15.05
C GLU A 154 -19.04 -5.69 -14.67
N ALA A 155 -19.88 -6.17 -13.74
CA ALA A 155 -21.05 -5.46 -13.24
C ALA A 155 -20.72 -4.19 -12.46
N ALA A 156 -19.49 -4.03 -11.97
CA ALA A 156 -19.05 -2.82 -11.28
C ALA A 156 -18.77 -1.65 -12.24
N PHE A 157 -18.53 -1.93 -13.54
CA PHE A 157 -18.30 -0.89 -14.54
C PHE A 157 -19.61 -0.30 -15.05
N THR A 158 -19.66 1.03 -15.10
CA THR A 158 -20.77 1.80 -15.65
C THR A 158 -20.24 2.95 -16.51
N ASN A 159 -21.13 3.69 -17.15
CA ASN A 159 -20.76 4.91 -17.90
C ASN A 159 -20.24 6.06 -17.00
N ARG A 160 -20.37 5.93 -15.67
CA ARG A 160 -19.80 6.87 -14.69
C ARG A 160 -18.45 6.42 -14.13
N THR A 161 -18.03 5.21 -14.41
CA THR A 161 -16.73 4.71 -13.94
C THR A 161 -15.60 5.48 -14.63
N ARG A 162 -14.73 6.12 -13.84
CA ARG A 162 -13.57 6.88 -14.33
C ARG A 162 -12.25 6.20 -14.02
N ALA A 163 -12.17 5.56 -12.86
CA ALA A 163 -10.94 4.88 -12.45
C ALA A 163 -11.23 3.53 -11.79
N ILE A 164 -10.26 2.64 -11.87
CA ILE A 164 -10.16 1.43 -11.07
C ILE A 164 -8.83 1.42 -10.33
N VAL A 165 -8.84 1.17 -9.01
CA VAL A 165 -7.64 1.06 -8.19
C VAL A 165 -7.21 -0.40 -8.11
N VAL A 166 -5.97 -0.69 -8.49
CA VAL A 166 -5.35 -2.02 -8.43
C VAL A 166 -4.09 -1.95 -7.58
N ASN A 167 -4.14 -2.49 -6.37
CA ASN A 167 -2.96 -2.56 -5.50
C ASN A 167 -2.31 -3.95 -5.62
N THR A 168 -1.12 -3.99 -6.21
CA THR A 168 -0.37 -5.24 -6.44
C THR A 168 1.14 -5.04 -6.27
N PRO A 169 1.77 -5.76 -5.34
CA PRO A 169 1.20 -6.64 -4.30
C PRO A 169 0.26 -5.91 -3.33
N ASN A 170 -0.79 -6.59 -2.89
CA ASN A 170 -1.91 -5.99 -2.17
C ASN A 170 -1.66 -5.84 -0.67
N ASN A 171 -2.07 -4.74 -0.11
CA ASN A 171 -2.32 -4.52 1.31
C ASN A 171 -3.85 -4.49 1.52
N PRO A 172 -4.44 -5.41 2.30
CA PRO A 172 -3.84 -6.18 3.39
C PRO A 172 -3.50 -7.65 3.08
N THR A 173 -3.86 -8.19 1.92
CA THR A 173 -3.91 -9.64 1.69
C THR A 173 -2.57 -10.28 1.32
N GLY A 174 -1.63 -9.49 0.79
CA GLY A 174 -0.41 -10.03 0.19
C GLY A 174 -0.64 -10.72 -1.16
N LYS A 175 -1.86 -10.55 -1.77
CA LYS A 175 -2.13 -11.02 -3.13
C LYS A 175 -1.20 -10.33 -4.13
N VAL A 176 -0.70 -11.11 -5.07
CA VAL A 176 -0.10 -10.62 -6.32
C VAL A 176 -1.10 -10.93 -7.43
N PHE A 177 -1.56 -9.92 -8.14
CA PHE A 177 -2.47 -10.13 -9.27
C PHE A 177 -1.70 -10.82 -10.40
N SER A 178 -2.25 -11.93 -10.88
CA SER A 178 -1.69 -12.66 -12.02
C SER A 178 -1.84 -11.86 -13.32
N ARG A 179 -0.99 -12.14 -14.33
CA ARG A 179 -1.12 -11.55 -15.66
C ARG A 179 -2.54 -11.72 -16.23
N ALA A 180 -3.13 -12.89 -16.08
CA ALA A 180 -4.48 -13.16 -16.58
C ALA A 180 -5.56 -12.31 -15.90
N GLU A 181 -5.47 -12.10 -14.58
CA GLU A 181 -6.37 -11.21 -13.85
C GLU A 181 -6.19 -9.75 -14.30
N LEU A 182 -4.94 -9.31 -14.48
CA LEU A 182 -4.65 -7.96 -14.97
C LEU A 182 -5.12 -7.75 -16.41
N GLU A 183 -5.01 -8.76 -17.29
CA GLU A 183 -5.54 -8.72 -18.66
C GLU A 183 -7.07 -8.63 -18.68
N ALA A 184 -7.76 -9.35 -17.79
CA ALA A 184 -9.21 -9.24 -17.64
C ALA A 184 -9.64 -7.82 -17.21
N ILE A 185 -8.93 -7.23 -16.23
CA ILE A 185 -9.14 -5.84 -15.82
C ILE A 185 -8.85 -4.87 -16.97
N ALA A 186 -7.74 -5.08 -17.70
CA ALA A 186 -7.33 -4.26 -18.85
C ALA A 186 -8.38 -4.27 -19.97
N ALA A 187 -8.97 -5.42 -20.26
CA ALA A 187 -10.04 -5.52 -21.26
C ALA A 187 -11.24 -4.66 -20.90
N LEU A 188 -11.64 -4.64 -19.62
CA LEU A 188 -12.74 -3.79 -19.14
C LEU A 188 -12.34 -2.30 -19.15
N CYS A 189 -11.11 -1.96 -18.75
CA CYS A 189 -10.62 -0.59 -18.84
C CYS A 189 -10.64 -0.04 -20.26
N ARG A 190 -10.24 -0.85 -21.26
CA ARG A 190 -10.30 -0.47 -22.68
C ARG A 190 -11.74 -0.30 -23.16
N ARG A 191 -12.61 -1.27 -22.84
CA ARG A 191 -14.03 -1.27 -23.25
C ARG A 191 -14.79 -0.05 -22.72
N TRP A 192 -14.55 0.32 -21.48
CA TRP A 192 -15.26 1.40 -20.79
C TRP A 192 -14.50 2.74 -20.78
N ASN A 193 -13.32 2.80 -21.38
CA ASN A 193 -12.42 3.97 -21.37
C ASN A 193 -12.11 4.46 -19.94
N VAL A 194 -11.76 3.52 -19.05
CA VAL A 194 -11.46 3.75 -17.64
C VAL A 194 -9.95 3.80 -17.42
N VAL A 195 -9.48 4.68 -16.54
CA VAL A 195 -8.07 4.76 -16.13
C VAL A 195 -7.78 3.73 -15.05
N ALA A 196 -6.73 2.95 -15.23
CA ALA A 196 -6.19 2.10 -14.17
C ALA A 196 -5.22 2.91 -13.31
N VAL A 197 -5.51 3.05 -12.02
CA VAL A 197 -4.62 3.63 -11.03
C VAL A 197 -4.01 2.47 -10.24
N THR A 198 -2.74 2.16 -10.50
CA THR A 198 -2.07 1.03 -9.83
C THR A 198 -1.23 1.52 -8.66
N ASP A 199 -1.41 0.92 -7.49
CA ASP A 199 -0.52 1.11 -6.36
C ASP A 199 0.47 -0.04 -6.32
N GLU A 200 1.71 0.22 -6.77
CA GLU A 200 2.79 -0.73 -6.94
C GLU A 200 3.87 -0.58 -5.85
N ILE A 201 3.52 0.00 -4.70
CA ILE A 201 4.47 0.35 -3.62
C ILE A 201 5.26 -0.86 -3.07
N TYR A 202 4.79 -2.09 -3.29
CA TYR A 202 5.41 -3.35 -2.89
C TYR A 202 6.02 -4.13 -4.06
N GLU A 203 6.21 -3.52 -5.22
CA GLU A 203 6.66 -4.15 -6.48
C GLU A 203 7.91 -5.04 -6.37
N HIS A 204 8.78 -4.79 -5.39
CA HIS A 204 10.01 -5.55 -5.13
C HIS A 204 9.90 -6.54 -3.95
N ILE A 205 8.73 -6.68 -3.33
CA ILE A 205 8.51 -7.56 -2.18
C ILE A 205 7.59 -8.69 -2.62
N LEU A 206 8.17 -9.70 -3.22
CA LEU A 206 7.50 -10.82 -3.87
C LEU A 206 8.14 -12.14 -3.42
N TYR A 207 7.36 -13.21 -3.38
CA TYR A 207 7.78 -14.50 -2.85
C TYR A 207 7.46 -15.64 -3.83
N ASP A 208 8.09 -16.80 -3.61
CA ASP A 208 7.71 -18.07 -4.23
C ASP A 208 7.72 -18.04 -5.78
N GLY A 209 8.62 -17.24 -6.37
CA GLY A 209 8.74 -17.11 -7.82
C GLY A 209 7.73 -16.17 -8.48
N GLU A 210 6.90 -15.48 -7.70
CA GLU A 210 6.00 -14.45 -8.24
C GLU A 210 6.80 -13.32 -8.91
N ARG A 211 6.19 -12.75 -9.94
CA ARG A 211 6.75 -11.61 -10.69
C ARG A 211 5.75 -10.47 -10.71
N HIS A 212 6.26 -9.27 -10.47
CA HIS A 212 5.44 -8.07 -10.67
C HIS A 212 5.15 -7.86 -12.14
N VAL A 213 3.88 -7.61 -12.44
CA VAL A 213 3.41 -7.20 -13.77
C VAL A 213 2.80 -5.82 -13.62
N SER A 214 3.45 -4.80 -14.19
CA SER A 214 2.84 -3.47 -14.26
C SER A 214 1.69 -3.46 -15.24
N MET A 215 0.55 -2.90 -14.85
CA MET A 215 -0.64 -2.76 -15.71
C MET A 215 -0.32 -2.00 -16.99
N ALA A 216 0.59 -1.01 -16.94
CA ALA A 216 1.04 -0.23 -18.10
C ALA A 216 1.76 -1.07 -19.17
N SER A 217 2.25 -2.27 -18.82
CA SER A 217 2.91 -3.18 -19.78
C SER A 217 1.95 -4.01 -20.62
N LEU A 218 0.66 -3.97 -20.30
CA LEU A 218 -0.35 -4.71 -21.04
C LEU A 218 -0.81 -3.94 -22.28
N GLU A 219 -1.24 -4.66 -23.30
CA GLU A 219 -1.70 -4.08 -24.56
C GLU A 219 -2.81 -3.05 -24.34
N GLY A 220 -2.62 -1.84 -24.89
CA GLY A 220 -3.57 -0.73 -24.79
C GLY A 220 -3.76 -0.15 -23.39
N MET A 221 -2.80 -0.40 -22.46
CA MET A 221 -2.87 0.14 -21.12
C MET A 221 -1.85 1.24 -20.82
N ARG A 222 -0.80 1.39 -21.64
CA ARG A 222 0.22 2.43 -21.46
C ARG A 222 -0.38 3.84 -21.41
N GLU A 223 -1.35 4.13 -22.27
CA GLU A 223 -2.00 5.45 -22.39
C GLU A 223 -3.12 5.70 -21.36
N ARG A 224 -3.47 4.71 -20.54
CA ARG A 224 -4.56 4.79 -19.53
C ARG A 224 -4.18 4.23 -18.16
N THR A 225 -2.90 4.09 -17.87
CA THR A 225 -2.42 3.66 -16.54
C THR A 225 -1.68 4.79 -15.86
N VAL A 226 -1.98 4.99 -14.58
CA VAL A 226 -1.17 5.77 -13.64
C VAL A 226 -0.58 4.78 -12.64
N ALA A 227 0.73 4.52 -12.75
CA ALA A 227 1.45 3.66 -11.83
C ALA A 227 2.02 4.47 -10.67
N VAL A 228 1.49 4.26 -9.46
CA VAL A 228 1.91 4.91 -8.21
C VAL A 228 2.86 4.00 -7.46
N SER A 229 3.99 4.53 -7.01
CA SER A 229 4.95 3.84 -6.16
C SER A 229 5.70 4.83 -5.25
N GLY A 230 6.76 4.40 -4.58
CA GLY A 230 7.54 5.28 -3.69
C GLY A 230 8.69 4.60 -2.97
N ALA A 231 9.54 5.40 -2.36
CA ALA A 231 10.73 4.94 -1.64
C ALA A 231 10.40 4.25 -0.31
N SER A 232 9.23 4.49 0.24
CA SER A 232 8.85 4.17 1.63
C SER A 232 9.08 2.71 2.04
N LYS A 233 8.76 1.76 1.16
CA LYS A 233 8.72 0.33 1.47
C LYS A 233 10.00 -0.38 1.01
N THR A 234 10.43 -0.07 -0.19
CA THR A 234 11.64 -0.65 -0.78
C THR A 234 12.91 -0.25 -0.02
N TYR A 235 12.97 0.99 0.47
CA TYR A 235 14.16 1.52 1.13
C TYR A 235 13.99 1.80 2.63
N SER A 236 12.89 1.34 3.24
CA SER A 236 12.63 1.50 4.70
C SER A 236 12.64 2.97 5.17
N VAL A 237 12.05 3.88 4.37
CA VAL A 237 12.03 5.33 4.64
C VAL A 237 10.61 5.89 4.63
N THR A 238 9.71 5.25 5.34
CA THR A 238 8.28 5.64 5.38
C THR A 238 8.06 7.08 5.80
N GLY A 239 8.92 7.64 6.66
CA GLY A 239 8.87 9.02 7.14
C GLY A 239 9.44 10.06 6.17
N TRP A 240 10.14 9.66 5.10
CA TRP A 240 10.76 10.60 4.17
C TRP A 240 9.76 11.26 3.22
N ARG A 241 8.62 10.64 3.03
CA ARG A 241 7.55 11.17 2.19
C ARG A 241 8.02 11.48 0.77
N VAL A 242 8.66 10.52 0.11
CA VAL A 242 9.01 10.58 -1.33
C VAL A 242 8.32 9.43 -2.04
N GLY A 243 7.37 9.77 -2.90
CA GLY A 243 6.65 8.87 -3.79
C GLY A 243 6.57 9.47 -5.18
N TRP A 244 6.00 8.75 -6.11
CA TRP A 244 5.86 9.18 -7.50
C TRP A 244 4.73 8.46 -8.20
N CYS A 245 4.27 9.04 -9.30
CA CYS A 245 3.52 8.32 -10.31
C CYS A 245 4.16 8.46 -11.69
N LEU A 246 3.96 7.43 -12.48
CA LEU A 246 4.31 7.35 -13.90
C LEU A 246 3.02 7.23 -14.70
N ALA A 247 2.81 8.13 -15.64
CA ALA A 247 1.60 8.18 -16.45
C ALA A 247 1.90 8.82 -17.82
N PRO A 248 1.06 8.64 -18.84
CA PRO A 248 1.21 9.35 -20.10
C PRO A 248 1.05 10.87 -19.88
N ALA A 249 1.72 11.65 -20.71
CA ALA A 249 1.81 13.12 -20.60
C ALA A 249 0.45 13.81 -20.37
N ALA A 250 -0.61 13.36 -21.03
CA ALA A 250 -1.95 13.93 -20.87
C ALA A 250 -2.48 13.83 -19.44
N LEU A 251 -2.33 12.66 -18.79
CA LEU A 251 -2.72 12.44 -17.40
C LEU A 251 -1.75 13.17 -16.44
N THR A 252 -0.45 13.06 -16.70
CA THR A 252 0.60 13.71 -15.91
C THR A 252 0.40 15.22 -15.82
N GLY A 253 0.03 15.88 -16.94
CA GLY A 253 -0.23 17.31 -16.94
C GLY A 253 -1.38 17.75 -16.03
N ALA A 254 -2.41 16.93 -15.88
CA ALA A 254 -3.51 17.16 -14.93
C ALA A 254 -3.06 16.91 -13.48
N ILE A 255 -2.36 15.80 -13.23
CA ILE A 255 -1.87 15.41 -11.91
C ILE A 255 -0.90 16.46 -11.34
N ARG A 256 0.03 16.96 -12.15
CA ARG A 256 0.99 18.00 -11.74
C ARG A 256 0.32 19.28 -11.28
N LYS A 257 -0.75 19.70 -11.94
CA LYS A 257 -1.52 20.91 -11.53
C LYS A 257 -2.12 20.73 -10.13
N VAL A 258 -2.68 19.57 -9.85
CA VAL A 258 -3.26 19.28 -8.52
C VAL A 258 -2.14 19.18 -7.48
N HIS A 259 -1.11 18.40 -7.75
CA HIS A 259 0.05 18.24 -6.87
C HIS A 259 0.69 19.59 -6.47
N ASP A 260 0.86 20.51 -7.42
CA ASP A 260 1.44 21.83 -7.19
C ASP A 260 0.66 22.62 -6.12
N PHE A 261 -0.67 22.59 -6.17
CA PHE A 261 -1.52 23.27 -5.18
C PHE A 261 -1.76 22.49 -3.88
N LEU A 262 -1.47 21.19 -3.84
CA LEU A 262 -1.57 20.40 -2.61
C LEU A 262 -0.34 20.59 -1.72
N THR A 263 0.86 20.47 -2.29
CA THR A 263 2.10 20.37 -1.49
C THR A 263 3.28 21.15 -2.06
N VAL A 264 3.15 21.74 -3.24
CA VAL A 264 4.23 22.43 -4.00
C VAL A 264 5.31 21.46 -4.48
N GLY A 265 5.73 20.49 -3.66
CA GLY A 265 6.74 19.51 -4.03
C GLY A 265 7.21 18.66 -2.87
N ALA A 266 7.80 17.52 -3.16
CA ALA A 266 8.41 16.64 -2.17
C ALA A 266 9.74 17.23 -1.65
N PRO A 267 10.21 16.85 -0.44
CA PRO A 267 11.43 17.39 0.18
C PRO A 267 12.67 17.21 -0.71
N ALA A 268 13.25 18.32 -1.19
CA ALA A 268 14.33 18.34 -2.18
C ALA A 268 15.56 17.49 -1.76
N PRO A 269 16.15 17.64 -0.54
CA PRO A 269 17.33 16.85 -0.17
C PRO A 269 17.04 15.36 -0.06
N LEU A 270 15.82 14.97 0.28
CA LEU A 270 15.44 13.55 0.37
C LEU A 270 15.22 12.93 -1.01
N GLN A 271 14.85 13.73 -2.01
CA GLN A 271 14.79 13.26 -3.39
C GLN A 271 16.18 12.88 -3.91
N GLU A 272 17.25 13.61 -3.53
CA GLU A 272 18.63 13.28 -3.87
C GLU A 272 19.06 11.93 -3.26
N GLY A 273 18.66 11.68 -2.00
CA GLY A 273 18.87 10.40 -1.34
C GLY A 273 18.18 9.24 -2.08
N VAL A 274 16.91 9.43 -2.47
CA VAL A 274 16.15 8.42 -3.20
C VAL A 274 16.72 8.19 -4.60
N ALA A 275 17.15 9.23 -5.30
CA ALA A 275 17.83 9.10 -6.60
C ALA A 275 19.08 8.21 -6.52
N ALA A 276 19.87 8.37 -5.46
CA ALA A 276 21.03 7.49 -5.23
C ALA A 276 20.62 6.04 -4.95
N ALA A 277 19.54 5.82 -4.19
CA ALA A 277 19.06 4.48 -3.86
C ALA A 277 18.48 3.73 -5.08
N LEU A 278 17.88 4.44 -6.03
CA LEU A 278 17.37 3.84 -7.28
C LEU A 278 18.49 3.26 -8.16
N ALA A 279 19.73 3.74 -7.99
CA ALA A 279 20.90 3.21 -8.67
C ALA A 279 21.51 1.95 -7.99
N LEU A 280 20.90 1.45 -6.90
CA LEU A 280 21.34 0.20 -6.27
C LEU A 280 21.18 -0.98 -7.26
N PRO A 281 22.13 -1.94 -7.23
CA PRO A 281 22.13 -3.05 -8.15
C PRO A 281 20.94 -3.99 -7.93
N VAL A 282 20.63 -4.83 -8.91
CA VAL A 282 19.49 -5.77 -8.87
C VAL A 282 19.53 -6.71 -7.66
N GLU A 283 20.73 -7.04 -7.18
CA GLU A 283 20.96 -7.87 -6.00
C GLU A 283 20.37 -7.27 -4.73
N TYR A 284 20.31 -5.94 -4.62
CA TYR A 284 19.62 -5.28 -3.49
C TYR A 284 18.15 -5.70 -3.40
N TYR A 285 17.44 -5.69 -4.52
CA TYR A 285 16.02 -6.02 -4.58
C TYR A 285 15.76 -7.51 -4.37
N THR A 286 16.64 -8.36 -4.88
CA THR A 286 16.59 -9.81 -4.61
C THR A 286 16.80 -10.10 -3.12
N GLN A 287 17.81 -9.50 -2.51
CA GLN A 287 18.07 -9.63 -1.08
C GLN A 287 16.96 -9.03 -0.22
N LEU A 288 16.30 -7.96 -0.69
CA LEU A 288 15.15 -7.38 -0.02
C LEU A 288 14.01 -8.40 0.05
N ALA A 289 13.65 -9.01 -1.07
CA ALA A 289 12.61 -10.04 -1.14
C ALA A 289 12.96 -11.25 -0.26
N ASP A 290 14.21 -11.73 -0.30
CA ASP A 290 14.70 -12.85 0.52
C ASP A 290 14.57 -12.56 2.02
N ARG A 291 15.01 -11.38 2.46
CA ARG A 291 14.90 -10.96 3.87
C ARG A 291 13.46 -10.88 4.35
N TYR A 292 12.53 -10.44 3.48
CA TYR A 292 11.10 -10.44 3.83
C TYR A 292 10.50 -11.84 3.80
N ARG A 293 10.93 -12.70 2.87
CA ARG A 293 10.53 -14.11 2.84
C ARG A 293 10.94 -14.82 4.14
N GLU A 294 12.18 -14.65 4.63
CA GLU A 294 12.62 -15.21 5.91
C GLU A 294 11.74 -14.79 7.08
N ARG A 295 11.32 -13.52 7.13
CA ARG A 295 10.42 -13.01 8.16
C ARG A 295 9.02 -13.62 8.05
N ARG A 296 8.52 -13.78 6.83
CA ARG A 296 7.25 -14.48 6.56
C ARG A 296 7.31 -15.91 7.06
N GLU A 297 8.37 -16.65 6.69
CA GLU A 297 8.56 -18.04 7.10
C GLU A 297 8.75 -18.20 8.61
N PHE A 298 9.12 -17.13 9.29
CA PHE A 298 9.19 -17.13 10.75
C PHE A 298 7.85 -16.81 11.40
N LEU A 299 7.14 -15.75 10.96
CA LEU A 299 5.93 -15.30 11.64
C LEU A 299 4.71 -16.18 11.30
N VAL A 300 4.52 -16.56 10.03
CA VAL A 300 3.32 -17.28 9.59
C VAL A 300 3.14 -18.61 10.33
N PRO A 301 4.14 -19.51 10.41
CA PRO A 301 3.99 -20.74 11.21
C PRO A 301 3.79 -20.50 12.70
N ALA A 302 4.34 -19.41 13.24
CA ALA A 302 4.16 -19.05 14.64
C ALA A 302 2.72 -18.57 14.93
N LEU A 303 2.08 -17.85 14.01
CA LEU A 303 0.67 -17.50 14.09
C LEU A 303 -0.20 -18.76 14.04
N GLU A 304 0.07 -19.68 13.11
CA GLU A 304 -0.63 -20.97 13.02
C GLU A 304 -0.48 -21.79 14.31
N ALA A 305 0.76 -21.82 14.83
CA ALA A 305 1.05 -22.44 16.11
C ALA A 305 0.31 -21.78 17.27
N ALA A 306 -0.02 -20.50 17.23
CA ALA A 306 -0.81 -19.78 18.22
C ALA A 306 -2.34 -19.98 18.05
N GLY A 307 -2.79 -20.64 16.97
CA GLY A 307 -4.20 -20.96 16.70
C GLY A 307 -4.87 -20.13 15.61
N PHE A 308 -4.13 -19.22 14.95
CA PHE A 308 -4.68 -18.48 13.81
C PHE A 308 -4.71 -19.36 12.56
N ARG A 309 -5.76 -19.27 11.77
CA ARG A 309 -5.74 -19.75 10.39
C ARG A 309 -5.21 -18.64 9.50
N THR A 310 -4.06 -18.84 8.87
CA THR A 310 -3.40 -17.83 8.04
C THR A 310 -3.77 -17.96 6.56
N PHE A 311 -3.78 -16.83 5.87
CA PHE A 311 -3.82 -16.77 4.41
C PHE A 311 -2.43 -16.34 3.92
N ARG A 312 -1.65 -17.29 3.39
CA ARG A 312 -0.25 -17.12 3.08
C ARG A 312 -0.03 -16.05 2.00
N PRO A 313 0.68 -14.94 2.31
CA PRO A 313 0.89 -13.87 1.33
C PRO A 313 1.93 -14.27 0.28
N ARG A 314 1.70 -13.84 -0.97
CA ARG A 314 2.60 -14.02 -2.09
C ARG A 314 3.46 -12.78 -2.38
N GLY A 315 3.08 -11.63 -1.80
CA GLY A 315 3.82 -10.38 -1.87
C GLY A 315 3.50 -9.45 -0.70
N ALA A 316 4.05 -8.24 -0.70
CA ALA A 316 4.02 -7.28 0.38
C ALA A 316 4.59 -7.87 1.69
N TYR A 317 4.22 -7.39 2.83
CA TYR A 317 4.71 -7.93 4.12
C TYR A 317 3.58 -8.05 5.16
N TYR A 318 2.37 -8.35 4.67
CA TYR A 318 1.18 -8.54 5.49
C TYR A 318 0.70 -9.97 5.40
N VAL A 319 0.02 -10.42 6.46
CA VAL A 319 -0.71 -11.68 6.49
C VAL A 319 -2.09 -11.43 7.09
N MET A 320 -3.12 -11.81 6.36
CA MET A 320 -4.48 -11.89 6.87
C MET A 320 -4.68 -13.21 7.58
N THR A 321 -5.44 -13.19 8.68
CA THR A 321 -5.75 -14.37 9.48
C THR A 321 -7.24 -14.46 9.76
N ASP A 322 -7.74 -15.68 9.89
CA ASP A 322 -9.06 -15.98 10.42
C ASP A 322 -8.95 -16.22 11.93
N ILE A 323 -9.88 -15.64 12.69
CA ILE A 323 -9.92 -15.68 14.16
C ILE A 323 -11.20 -16.36 14.70
N SER A 324 -12.00 -16.99 13.84
CA SER A 324 -13.28 -17.58 14.21
C SER A 324 -13.16 -18.63 15.33
N GLU A 325 -12.04 -19.36 15.39
CA GLU A 325 -11.77 -20.38 16.40
C GLU A 325 -11.50 -19.83 17.82
N PHE A 326 -11.28 -18.50 17.95
CA PHE A 326 -11.02 -17.88 19.26
C PHE A 326 -12.30 -17.53 20.04
N GLY A 327 -13.49 -17.64 19.43
CA GLY A 327 -14.77 -17.44 20.10
C GLY A 327 -15.09 -16.00 20.48
N PHE A 328 -14.39 -15.00 19.91
CA PHE A 328 -14.70 -13.59 20.15
C PHE A 328 -15.86 -13.12 19.26
N PRO A 329 -16.66 -12.14 19.71
CA PRO A 329 -17.81 -11.64 18.95
C PRO A 329 -17.43 -10.99 17.63
N ASP A 330 -16.26 -10.36 17.59
CA ASP A 330 -15.72 -9.69 16.40
C ASP A 330 -14.21 -9.45 16.49
N ASP A 331 -13.64 -8.98 15.39
CA ASP A 331 -12.23 -8.66 15.19
C ASP A 331 -11.74 -7.51 16.08
N VAL A 332 -12.59 -6.50 16.35
CA VAL A 332 -12.23 -5.35 17.18
C VAL A 332 -12.07 -5.77 18.65
N ALA A 333 -13.01 -6.57 19.16
CA ALA A 333 -12.93 -7.12 20.50
C ALA A 333 -11.67 -7.98 20.67
N PHE A 334 -11.40 -8.84 19.68
CA PHE A 334 -10.21 -9.69 19.72
C PHE A 334 -8.90 -8.89 19.57
N ALA A 335 -8.84 -7.91 18.68
CA ALA A 335 -7.66 -7.08 18.52
C ALA A 335 -7.32 -6.30 19.80
N ARG A 336 -8.33 -5.77 20.50
CA ARG A 336 -8.15 -5.11 21.81
C ARG A 336 -7.65 -6.09 22.86
N HIS A 337 -8.26 -7.27 22.98
CA HIS A 337 -7.79 -8.32 23.86
C HIS A 337 -6.34 -8.73 23.56
N LEU A 338 -5.99 -8.88 22.28
CA LEU A 338 -4.65 -9.25 21.85
C LEU A 338 -3.60 -8.20 22.30
N VAL A 339 -3.94 -6.92 22.28
CA VAL A 339 -3.05 -5.86 22.76
C VAL A 339 -2.99 -5.83 24.29
N SER A 340 -4.14 -5.80 24.98
CA SER A 340 -4.18 -5.59 26.44
C SER A 340 -3.69 -6.79 27.23
N GLU A 341 -4.03 -8.01 26.81
CA GLU A 341 -3.79 -9.24 27.58
C GLU A 341 -2.60 -10.05 27.06
N VAL A 342 -2.31 -9.96 25.75
CA VAL A 342 -1.23 -10.74 25.12
C VAL A 342 -0.03 -9.83 24.83
N GLY A 343 -0.27 -8.55 24.57
CA GLY A 343 0.77 -7.56 24.30
C GLY A 343 1.27 -7.57 22.85
N VAL A 344 0.40 -7.94 21.90
CA VAL A 344 0.70 -7.88 20.44
C VAL A 344 -0.42 -7.11 19.74
N ALA A 345 -0.06 -6.12 18.93
CA ALA A 345 -1.04 -5.37 18.14
C ALA A 345 -1.19 -5.95 16.73
N ALA A 346 -2.43 -6.08 16.28
CA ALA A 346 -2.83 -6.38 14.91
C ALA A 346 -3.92 -5.39 14.46
N VAL A 347 -4.25 -5.36 13.19
CA VAL A 347 -5.32 -4.50 12.68
C VAL A 347 -6.60 -5.32 12.52
N PRO A 348 -7.75 -4.86 13.06
CA PRO A 348 -9.05 -5.45 12.81
C PRO A 348 -9.35 -5.52 11.31
N GLY A 349 -9.82 -6.68 10.85
CA GLY A 349 -10.08 -6.94 9.44
C GLY A 349 -11.24 -6.13 8.88
N SER A 350 -12.23 -5.82 9.72
CA SER A 350 -13.39 -5.00 9.36
C SER A 350 -13.02 -3.62 8.78
N SER A 351 -11.87 -3.06 9.16
CA SER A 351 -11.37 -1.79 8.65
C SER A 351 -10.94 -1.81 7.18
N PHE A 352 -10.82 -2.99 6.58
CA PHE A 352 -10.41 -3.14 5.18
C PHE A 352 -11.57 -3.40 4.22
N TYR A 353 -12.80 -3.30 4.69
CA TYR A 353 -14.00 -3.53 3.89
C TYR A 353 -14.96 -2.35 3.96
N SER A 354 -15.71 -2.14 2.90
CA SER A 354 -16.79 -1.14 2.85
C SER A 354 -17.94 -1.48 3.79
N ASP A 355 -18.31 -2.78 3.85
CA ASP A 355 -19.16 -3.34 4.89
C ASP A 355 -18.26 -4.05 5.92
N PRO A 356 -18.18 -3.56 7.17
CA PRO A 356 -17.38 -4.16 8.22
C PRO A 356 -17.64 -5.65 8.46
N ALA A 357 -18.84 -6.14 8.13
CA ALA A 357 -19.18 -7.57 8.25
C ALA A 357 -18.24 -8.45 7.42
N GLY A 358 -17.69 -7.95 6.32
CA GLY A 358 -16.74 -8.67 5.47
C GLY A 358 -15.45 -9.07 6.16
N GLY A 359 -15.01 -8.29 7.15
CA GLY A 359 -13.76 -8.54 7.90
C GLY A 359 -13.93 -8.93 9.35
N ARG A 360 -15.17 -9.13 9.83
CA ARG A 360 -15.53 -9.29 11.25
C ARG A 360 -14.80 -10.43 11.98
N GLN A 361 -14.33 -11.44 11.25
CA GLN A 361 -13.56 -12.56 11.79
C GLN A 361 -12.13 -12.59 11.21
N ARG A 362 -11.55 -11.43 10.91
CA ARG A 362 -10.22 -11.32 10.31
C ARG A 362 -9.34 -10.36 11.11
N LEU A 363 -8.04 -10.67 11.15
CA LEU A 363 -6.99 -9.73 11.58
C LEU A 363 -5.89 -9.66 10.54
N ARG A 364 -5.25 -8.50 10.43
CA ARG A 364 -4.03 -8.33 9.65
C ARG A 364 -2.84 -8.15 10.58
N PHE A 365 -1.80 -8.96 10.39
CA PHE A 365 -0.47 -8.76 10.94
C PHE A 365 0.49 -8.30 9.85
N HIS A 366 1.64 -7.72 10.23
CA HIS A 366 2.75 -7.52 9.34
C HIS A 366 4.04 -8.11 9.92
N PHE A 367 4.99 -8.45 9.04
CA PHE A 367 6.29 -9.01 9.41
C PHE A 367 7.48 -8.12 9.05
N ALA A 368 7.25 -6.83 8.77
CA ALA A 368 8.31 -5.85 8.50
C ALA A 368 9.00 -5.42 9.82
N ARG A 369 9.56 -6.37 10.54
CA ARG A 369 10.24 -6.17 11.82
C ARG A 369 11.59 -6.90 11.84
N ARG A 370 12.50 -6.45 12.73
CA ARG A 370 13.71 -7.20 13.05
C ARG A 370 13.35 -8.55 13.64
N ARG A 371 14.30 -9.47 13.57
CA ARG A 371 14.11 -10.82 14.09
C ARG A 371 13.77 -10.81 15.58
N GLU A 372 14.46 -10.01 16.37
CA GLU A 372 14.28 -9.90 17.81
C GLU A 372 12.87 -9.37 18.16
N THR A 373 12.35 -8.42 17.38
CA THR A 373 10.98 -7.89 17.55
C THR A 373 9.94 -8.97 17.24
N LEU A 374 10.16 -9.77 16.19
CA LEU A 374 9.27 -10.89 15.84
C LEU A 374 9.32 -12.01 16.89
N GLU A 375 10.49 -12.33 17.42
CA GLU A 375 10.66 -13.31 18.51
C GLU A 375 9.89 -12.88 19.76
N GLY A 376 9.98 -11.60 20.14
CA GLY A 376 9.20 -11.06 21.25
C GLY A 376 7.67 -11.12 21.02
N ALA A 377 7.23 -10.95 19.78
CA ALA A 377 5.81 -11.13 19.43
C ALA A 377 5.38 -12.60 19.53
N VAL A 378 6.19 -13.53 19.00
CA VAL A 378 5.93 -14.97 19.00
C VAL A 378 5.87 -15.52 20.42
N GLU A 379 6.79 -15.12 21.30
CA GLU A 379 6.76 -15.48 22.72
C GLU A 379 5.43 -15.08 23.39
N ARG A 380 4.99 -13.85 23.12
CA ARG A 380 3.73 -13.33 23.68
C ARG A 380 2.51 -14.06 23.12
N LEU A 381 2.48 -14.33 21.81
CA LEU A 381 1.41 -15.09 21.14
C LEU A 381 1.28 -16.52 21.68
N GLY A 382 2.36 -17.13 22.16
CA GLY A 382 2.35 -18.43 22.82
C GLY A 382 1.44 -18.49 24.06
N ARG A 383 1.13 -17.35 24.67
CA ARG A 383 0.23 -17.26 25.82
C ARG A 383 -1.25 -17.49 25.47
N LEU A 384 -1.65 -17.33 24.22
CA LEU A 384 -3.02 -17.61 23.78
C LEU A 384 -3.40 -19.08 23.98
N ARG A 385 -2.49 -20.02 23.70
CA ARG A 385 -2.73 -21.46 23.84
C ARG A 385 -2.84 -21.95 25.29
N SER A 386 -2.16 -21.31 26.23
CA SER A 386 -2.20 -21.75 27.64
C SER A 386 -3.56 -21.50 28.31
N ARG A 387 -4.33 -20.51 27.82
CA ARG A 387 -5.66 -20.17 28.33
C ARG A 387 -6.76 -21.07 27.76
N SER A 388 -6.69 -21.52 26.52
CA SER A 388 -7.68 -22.39 25.88
C SER A 388 -7.61 -23.85 26.38
N ARG A 389 -6.55 -24.28 27.08
CA ARG A 389 -6.42 -25.61 27.71
C ARG A 389 -6.90 -25.65 29.15
N ASN A 390 -7.18 -24.48 29.76
CA ASN A 390 -7.60 -24.37 31.17
C ASN A 390 -9.04 -23.82 31.33
N ALA A 391 -9.79 -23.66 30.24
CA ALA A 391 -11.21 -23.36 30.19
C ALA A 391 -12.00 -24.58 29.67
#